data_1d43b2876414194e5889473467719c42
#
_entry.id   1d43b2876414194e5889473467719c42
#
_cell.length_a   1.000
_cell.length_b   1.000
_cell.length_c   1.000
_cell.angle_alpha   90.00
_cell.angle_beta   90.00
_cell.angle_gamma   90.00
#
_symmetry.space_group_name_H-M   'P 1'
#
loop_
_entity.id
_entity.type
_entity.pdbx_description
1 polymer ?
#
loop_
_entity_poly.entity_id
_entity_poly.type
_entity_poly.pdbx_seq_one_letter_code
_entity_poly.pdbx_strand_id
1 'polypeptide(L)'
;MSKKHVLICLFNFFIAAVLGLALRYFFVQPMGLDFRFLTHAHSHVAMLGWVYLMLFTLMVHYFVPEKKPVYNKLFWVTQFAVFGMLFSFPFQGYAVVSITFSTLHIFCSYYFAYLIFKYHKTESVVTSYLLKASLVFMLLSTVGVWCLGPAVATVGQSSAFYQIAIQFFLHFQFNGWFLIAVVAVLFHKLKLKDSEQFQPFYKLLIVSTVFTFAWPVHWFAPHNSLLWINGFGVLLQVGALFYFYKLVKPAFGVLIKNQSSIVKLMYGFALLCFVLKIVLQSASLFPEVSTMVFQNRNFIIGFIHLTMLGVISGFLFAFLLQTDLIKQTKLLTFGMTSFVLGFILTEVILAIQGVLFYFGQGLMPNYYLILFLSSILLPLGIGCFILIILKTKNHVAKTIEAPQSFTTFK
;
A
#
# COMPACT_ATOMS: atom_id res chain seq x y z
N MET A 1 16.74 8.32 8.03
CA MET A 1 15.83 8.36 6.85
C MET A 1 15.83 9.76 6.23
N SER A 2 15.74 9.90 4.91
CA SER A 2 15.74 11.21 4.24
C SER A 2 14.40 11.94 4.46
N LYS A 3 14.42 13.08 5.13
CA LYS A 3 13.23 13.94 5.33
C LYS A 3 12.61 14.37 3.99
N LYS A 4 13.43 14.68 2.99
CA LYS A 4 12.96 15.09 1.65
C LYS A 4 12.18 13.97 0.97
N HIS A 5 12.69 12.73 0.99
CA HIS A 5 12.00 11.59 0.39
C HIS A 5 10.65 11.33 1.07
N VAL A 6 10.62 11.35 2.40
CA VAL A 6 9.36 11.16 3.17
C VAL A 6 8.34 12.23 2.83
N LEU A 7 8.76 13.50 2.77
CA LEU A 7 7.86 14.60 2.39
C LEU A 7 7.31 14.42 0.98
N ILE A 8 8.13 14.04 0.00
CA ILE A 8 7.67 13.78 -1.38
C ILE A 8 6.64 12.65 -1.41
N CYS A 9 6.89 11.54 -0.72
CA CYS A 9 5.93 10.44 -0.63
C CYS A 9 4.60 10.89 -0.01
N LEU A 10 4.65 11.68 1.07
CA LEU A 10 3.45 12.22 1.71
C LEU A 10 2.72 13.25 0.85
N PHE A 11 3.43 14.07 0.07
CA PHE A 11 2.80 14.96 -0.91
C PHE A 11 2.10 14.17 -2.01
N ASN A 12 2.70 13.10 -2.52
CA ASN A 12 2.03 12.19 -3.46
C ASN A 12 0.76 11.60 -2.83
N PHE A 13 0.83 11.20 -1.55
CA PHE A 13 -0.35 10.69 -0.85
C PHE A 13 -1.44 11.74 -0.67
N PHE A 14 -1.06 12.96 -0.32
CA PHE A 14 -1.99 14.08 -0.22
C PHE A 14 -2.66 14.38 -1.56
N ILE A 15 -1.89 14.44 -2.65
CA ILE A 15 -2.41 14.63 -4.01
C ILE A 15 -3.35 13.48 -4.38
N ALA A 16 -2.97 12.22 -4.10
CA ALA A 16 -3.85 11.08 -4.35
C ALA A 16 -5.16 11.20 -3.55
N ALA A 17 -5.11 11.63 -2.28
CA ALA A 17 -6.32 11.83 -1.47
C ALA A 17 -7.20 12.96 -2.02
N VAL A 18 -6.62 14.06 -2.51
CA VAL A 18 -7.35 15.16 -3.17
C VAL A 18 -7.99 14.68 -4.49
N LEU A 19 -7.27 13.90 -5.30
CA LEU A 19 -7.83 13.29 -6.50
C LEU A 19 -8.98 12.33 -6.18
N GLY A 20 -8.85 11.53 -5.11
CA GLY A 20 -9.92 10.67 -4.61
C GLY A 20 -11.14 11.47 -4.12
N LEU A 21 -10.91 12.63 -3.50
CA LEU A 21 -11.97 13.56 -3.11
C LEU A 21 -12.67 14.15 -4.36
N ALA A 22 -11.92 14.53 -5.38
CA ALA A 22 -12.45 15.01 -6.65
C ALA A 22 -13.32 13.95 -7.35
N LEU A 23 -12.90 12.67 -7.34
CA LEU A 23 -13.70 11.54 -7.86
C LEU A 23 -15.05 11.39 -7.15
N ARG A 24 -15.14 11.70 -5.87
CA ARG A 24 -16.38 11.66 -5.10
C ARG A 24 -17.23 12.91 -5.36
N TYR A 25 -16.61 14.06 -5.49
CA TYR A 25 -17.26 15.32 -5.83
C TYR A 25 -17.89 15.29 -7.23
N PHE A 26 -17.31 14.53 -8.16
CA PHE A 26 -17.84 14.33 -9.52
C PHE A 26 -19.31 13.89 -9.55
N PHE A 27 -19.77 13.16 -8.53
CA PHE A 27 -21.17 12.73 -8.40
C PHE A 27 -22.05 13.73 -7.63
N VAL A 28 -21.45 14.75 -7.01
CA VAL A 28 -22.18 15.85 -6.36
C VAL A 28 -22.43 16.97 -7.35
N GLN A 29 -21.41 17.30 -8.17
CA GLN A 29 -21.51 18.30 -9.22
C GLN A 29 -20.66 17.89 -10.42
N PRO A 30 -21.18 18.00 -11.66
CA PRO A 30 -20.42 17.68 -12.86
C PRO A 30 -19.12 18.49 -12.94
N MET A 31 -18.03 17.81 -13.29
CA MET A 31 -16.73 18.40 -13.55
C MET A 31 -16.37 18.23 -15.03
N GLY A 32 -15.66 19.18 -15.62
CA GLY A 32 -15.20 19.13 -17.01
C GLY A 32 -14.03 18.15 -17.26
N LEU A 33 -13.95 17.07 -16.49
CA LEU A 33 -12.91 16.05 -16.58
C LEU A 33 -13.52 14.67 -16.84
N ASP A 34 -12.77 13.76 -17.46
CA ASP A 34 -13.17 12.37 -17.60
C ASP A 34 -12.95 11.60 -16.27
N PHE A 35 -14.02 10.97 -15.76
CA PHE A 35 -13.99 10.22 -14.50
C PHE A 35 -12.99 9.06 -14.52
N ARG A 36 -12.88 8.34 -15.64
CA ARG A 36 -11.98 7.21 -15.79
C ARG A 36 -10.52 7.68 -15.81
N PHE A 37 -10.24 8.79 -16.50
CA PHE A 37 -8.91 9.38 -16.56
C PHE A 37 -8.45 9.87 -15.18
N LEU A 38 -9.34 10.52 -14.45
CA LEU A 38 -9.09 10.95 -13.09
C LEU A 38 -8.85 9.75 -12.14
N THR A 39 -9.60 8.64 -12.33
CA THR A 39 -9.40 7.39 -11.58
C THR A 39 -8.02 6.80 -11.84
N HIS A 40 -7.51 6.85 -13.08
CA HIS A 40 -6.16 6.39 -13.40
C HIS A 40 -5.10 7.27 -12.71
N ALA A 41 -5.24 8.60 -12.74
CA ALA A 41 -4.33 9.50 -12.03
C ALA A 41 -4.30 9.21 -10.52
N HIS A 42 -5.50 9.13 -9.88
CA HIS A 42 -5.65 8.81 -8.47
C HIS A 42 -4.93 7.50 -8.10
N SER A 43 -5.24 6.43 -8.79
CA SER A 43 -4.71 5.10 -8.48
C SER A 43 -3.20 5.00 -8.69
N HIS A 44 -2.65 5.56 -9.77
CA HIS A 44 -1.21 5.52 -10.04
C HIS A 44 -0.42 6.35 -9.01
N VAL A 45 -0.88 7.55 -8.66
CA VAL A 45 -0.21 8.38 -7.66
C VAL A 45 -0.30 7.73 -6.27
N ALA A 46 -1.45 7.15 -5.90
CA ALA A 46 -1.61 6.44 -4.63
C ALA A 46 -0.68 5.22 -4.52
N MET A 47 -0.63 4.39 -5.56
CA MET A 47 0.14 3.15 -5.54
C MET A 47 1.64 3.40 -5.74
N LEU A 48 1.99 4.17 -6.76
CA LEU A 48 3.36 4.34 -7.24
C LEU A 48 4.06 5.54 -6.59
N GLY A 49 3.32 6.63 -6.36
CA GLY A 49 3.85 7.82 -5.71
C GLY A 49 3.90 7.75 -4.18
N TRP A 50 2.89 7.13 -3.54
CA TRP A 50 2.87 6.97 -2.08
C TRP A 50 3.45 5.64 -1.65
N VAL A 51 2.77 4.53 -1.92
CA VAL A 51 3.13 3.24 -1.32
C VAL A 51 4.49 2.76 -1.82
N TYR A 52 4.70 2.73 -3.14
CA TYR A 52 5.96 2.26 -3.72
C TYR A 52 7.15 3.11 -3.25
N LEU A 53 7.09 4.44 -3.39
CA LEU A 53 8.22 5.31 -3.01
C LEU A 53 8.46 5.34 -1.50
N MET A 54 7.42 5.15 -0.68
CA MET A 54 7.61 5.04 0.76
C MET A 54 8.28 3.70 1.13
N LEU A 55 7.85 2.58 0.54
CA LEU A 55 8.52 1.29 0.72
C LEU A 55 9.97 1.32 0.21
N PHE A 56 10.20 1.94 -0.95
CA PHE A 56 11.56 2.22 -1.46
C PHE A 56 12.39 2.93 -0.38
N THR A 57 11.86 4.02 0.18
CA THR A 57 12.55 4.85 1.19
C THR A 57 12.85 4.05 2.46
N LEU A 58 11.89 3.25 2.93
CA LEU A 58 12.05 2.40 4.11
C LEU A 58 13.05 1.26 3.87
N MET A 59 12.98 0.59 2.71
CA MET A 59 13.91 -0.49 2.38
C MET A 59 15.36 0.00 2.27
N VAL A 60 15.57 1.14 1.60
CA VAL A 60 16.91 1.75 1.53
C VAL A 60 17.38 2.18 2.91
N HIS A 61 16.47 2.67 3.77
CA HIS A 61 16.82 3.09 5.13
C HIS A 61 17.24 1.93 6.03
N TYR A 62 16.47 0.84 6.03
CA TYR A 62 16.65 -0.28 6.96
C TYR A 62 17.59 -1.37 6.43
N PHE A 63 17.62 -1.59 5.12
CA PHE A 63 18.26 -2.77 4.54
C PHE A 63 19.47 -2.46 3.66
N VAL A 64 19.80 -1.18 3.43
CA VAL A 64 20.99 -0.79 2.66
C VAL A 64 21.97 -0.05 3.56
N PRO A 65 23.07 -0.71 4.04
CA PRO A 65 24.04 -0.07 4.93
C PRO A 65 24.79 1.07 4.25
N GLU A 66 25.22 0.84 3.01
CA GLU A 66 25.96 1.81 2.20
C GLU A 66 24.99 2.59 1.30
N LYS A 67 24.63 3.80 1.72
CA LYS A 67 23.72 4.68 0.98
C LYS A 67 24.42 5.31 -0.23
N LYS A 68 24.61 4.53 -1.28
CA LYS A 68 25.23 5.01 -2.53
C LYS A 68 24.35 6.09 -3.20
N PRO A 69 24.94 7.08 -3.89
CA PRO A 69 24.20 8.14 -4.60
C PRO A 69 23.16 7.62 -5.61
N VAL A 70 23.35 6.38 -6.11
CA VAL A 70 22.43 5.74 -7.07
C VAL A 70 20.99 5.64 -6.52
N TYR A 71 20.81 5.36 -5.22
CA TYR A 71 19.47 5.27 -4.64
C TYR A 71 18.75 6.61 -4.65
N ASN A 72 19.47 7.70 -4.37
CA ASN A 72 18.89 9.03 -4.45
C ASN A 72 18.54 9.41 -5.89
N LYS A 73 19.43 9.13 -6.86
CA LYS A 73 19.13 9.37 -8.28
C LYS A 73 17.94 8.57 -8.76
N LEU A 74 17.88 7.29 -8.41
CA LEU A 74 16.78 6.41 -8.78
C LEU A 74 15.44 6.87 -8.16
N PHE A 75 15.44 7.29 -6.90
CA PHE A 75 14.26 7.85 -6.26
C PHE A 75 13.70 9.04 -7.08
N TRP A 76 14.55 9.98 -7.48
CA TRP A 76 14.11 11.16 -8.22
C TRP A 76 13.68 10.85 -9.65
N VAL A 77 14.32 9.90 -10.34
CA VAL A 77 13.86 9.44 -11.67
C VAL A 77 12.49 8.75 -11.55
N THR A 78 12.31 7.93 -10.51
CA THR A 78 11.01 7.30 -10.24
C THR A 78 9.94 8.34 -9.89
N GLN A 79 10.28 9.36 -9.08
CA GLN A 79 9.36 10.47 -8.78
C GLN A 79 9.01 11.28 -10.04
N PHE A 80 9.95 11.48 -10.95
CA PHE A 80 9.69 12.12 -12.24
C PHE A 80 8.70 11.31 -13.08
N ALA A 81 8.81 9.98 -13.08
CA ALA A 81 7.83 9.12 -13.73
C ALA A 81 6.43 9.26 -13.09
N VAL A 82 6.34 9.30 -11.76
CA VAL A 82 5.06 9.55 -11.04
C VAL A 82 4.48 10.91 -11.41
N PHE A 83 5.32 11.95 -11.48
CA PHE A 83 4.90 13.29 -11.87
C PHE A 83 4.35 13.32 -13.29
N GLY A 84 5.04 12.66 -14.24
CA GLY A 84 4.55 12.53 -15.61
C GLY A 84 3.20 11.82 -15.69
N MET A 85 2.98 10.77 -14.91
CA MET A 85 1.68 10.10 -14.81
C MET A 85 0.59 11.00 -14.21
N LEU A 86 0.91 11.77 -13.15
CA LEU A 86 -0.01 12.70 -12.51
C LEU A 86 -0.56 13.73 -13.51
N PHE A 87 0.29 14.28 -14.37
CA PHE A 87 -0.12 15.32 -15.33
C PHE A 87 -0.65 14.77 -16.66
N SER A 88 -0.35 13.53 -17.02
CA SER A 88 -0.83 12.98 -18.30
C SER A 88 -2.18 12.25 -18.17
N PHE A 89 -2.38 11.43 -17.12
CA PHE A 89 -3.60 10.64 -16.98
C PHE A 89 -4.89 11.46 -16.93
N PRO A 90 -5.02 12.59 -16.21
CA PRO A 90 -6.28 13.33 -16.14
C PRO A 90 -6.76 13.85 -17.48
N PHE A 91 -5.87 14.04 -18.45
CA PHE A 91 -6.19 14.67 -19.74
C PHE A 91 -6.29 13.67 -20.91
N GLN A 92 -5.57 12.56 -20.85
CA GLN A 92 -5.49 11.64 -21.99
C GLN A 92 -5.73 10.16 -21.63
N GLY A 93 -5.91 9.84 -20.35
CA GLY A 93 -6.01 8.45 -19.91
C GLY A 93 -4.76 7.63 -20.28
N TYR A 94 -4.95 6.39 -20.72
CA TYR A 94 -3.87 5.56 -21.25
C TYR A 94 -3.56 5.94 -22.71
N ALA A 95 -2.60 6.83 -22.91
CA ALA A 95 -2.07 7.27 -24.19
C ALA A 95 -0.54 7.29 -24.16
N VAL A 96 0.09 7.72 -25.26
CA VAL A 96 1.54 7.63 -25.44
C VAL A 96 2.32 8.19 -24.24
N VAL A 97 1.99 9.40 -23.77
CA VAL A 97 2.75 10.05 -22.71
C VAL A 97 2.57 9.31 -21.36
N SER A 98 1.35 8.98 -20.97
CA SER A 98 1.07 8.28 -19.71
C SER A 98 1.67 6.87 -19.70
N ILE A 99 1.63 6.15 -20.82
CA ILE A 99 2.25 4.84 -20.99
C ILE A 99 3.77 4.95 -20.89
N THR A 100 4.38 5.97 -21.51
CA THR A 100 5.83 6.21 -21.41
C THR A 100 6.29 6.40 -19.97
N PHE A 101 5.60 7.23 -19.19
CA PHE A 101 5.95 7.44 -17.79
C PHE A 101 5.68 6.21 -16.93
N SER A 102 4.60 5.47 -17.19
CA SER A 102 4.33 4.20 -16.50
C SER A 102 5.42 3.16 -16.79
N THR A 103 5.87 3.06 -18.04
CA THR A 103 6.97 2.19 -18.47
C THR A 103 8.29 2.59 -17.83
N LEU A 104 8.60 3.89 -17.77
CA LEU A 104 9.79 4.39 -17.07
C LEU A 104 9.78 3.97 -15.60
N HIS A 105 8.62 4.07 -14.93
CA HIS A 105 8.48 3.62 -13.55
C HIS A 105 8.78 2.11 -13.41
N ILE A 106 8.30 1.27 -14.34
CA ILE A 106 8.57 -0.18 -14.33
C ILE A 106 10.09 -0.44 -14.45
N PHE A 107 10.80 0.23 -15.36
CA PHE A 107 12.27 0.08 -15.47
C PHE A 107 13.00 0.56 -14.21
N CYS A 108 12.56 1.65 -13.60
CA CYS A 108 13.06 2.09 -12.29
C CYS A 108 12.86 1.01 -11.22
N SER A 109 11.70 0.34 -11.21
CA SER A 109 11.40 -0.72 -10.25
C SER A 109 12.27 -1.96 -10.45
N TYR A 110 12.60 -2.31 -11.68
CA TYR A 110 13.52 -3.41 -11.98
C TYR A 110 14.94 -3.10 -11.50
N TYR A 111 15.40 -1.88 -11.76
CA TYR A 111 16.72 -1.47 -11.29
C TYR A 111 16.76 -1.37 -9.76
N PHE A 112 15.68 -0.92 -9.13
CA PHE A 112 15.54 -0.94 -7.67
C PHE A 112 15.63 -2.37 -7.11
N ALA A 113 14.88 -3.33 -7.67
CA ALA A 113 14.94 -4.72 -7.27
C ALA A 113 16.37 -5.28 -7.38
N TYR A 114 17.03 -5.06 -8.51
CA TYR A 114 18.42 -5.47 -8.71
C TYR A 114 19.35 -4.93 -7.63
N LEU A 115 19.24 -3.64 -7.31
CA LEU A 115 20.06 -2.99 -6.29
C LEU A 115 19.82 -3.58 -4.90
N ILE A 116 18.55 -3.82 -4.53
CA ILE A 116 18.22 -4.42 -3.23
C ILE A 116 18.68 -5.89 -3.20
N PHE A 117 18.44 -6.69 -4.23
CA PHE A 117 18.96 -8.08 -4.27
C PHE A 117 20.47 -8.13 -4.07
N LYS A 118 21.21 -7.20 -4.67
CA LYS A 118 22.68 -7.17 -4.65
C LYS A 118 23.27 -6.62 -3.35
N TYR A 119 22.66 -5.62 -2.75
CA TYR A 119 23.29 -4.82 -1.68
C TYR A 119 22.54 -4.82 -0.34
N HIS A 120 21.38 -5.50 -0.21
CA HIS A 120 20.70 -5.55 1.05
C HIS A 120 21.49 -6.35 2.09
N LYS A 121 21.45 -5.86 3.34
CA LYS A 121 21.90 -6.60 4.51
C LYS A 121 20.79 -6.55 5.56
N THR A 122 20.46 -7.69 6.13
CA THR A 122 19.44 -7.82 7.17
C THR A 122 20.05 -8.54 8.36
N GLU A 123 19.70 -8.12 9.57
CA GLU A 123 20.12 -8.79 10.81
C GLU A 123 19.45 -10.17 10.98
N SER A 124 18.34 -10.39 10.30
CA SER A 124 17.53 -11.61 10.41
C SER A 124 17.29 -12.24 9.04
N VAL A 125 17.50 -13.54 8.96
CA VAL A 125 17.20 -14.38 7.80
C VAL A 125 15.70 -14.28 7.45
N VAL A 126 14.82 -14.23 8.45
CA VAL A 126 13.37 -14.06 8.33
C VAL A 126 13.02 -12.81 7.52
N THR A 127 13.62 -11.67 7.87
CA THR A 127 13.43 -10.42 7.13
C THR A 127 13.95 -10.50 5.70
N SER A 128 15.08 -11.19 5.48
CA SER A 128 15.65 -11.38 4.13
C SER A 128 14.73 -12.19 3.23
N TYR A 129 14.12 -13.27 3.74
CA TYR A 129 13.14 -14.07 2.97
C TYR A 129 11.95 -13.23 2.52
N LEU A 130 11.33 -12.48 3.44
CA LEU A 130 10.17 -11.63 3.12
C LEU A 130 10.54 -10.49 2.16
N LEU A 131 11.69 -9.85 2.37
CA LEU A 131 12.19 -8.79 1.49
C LEU A 131 12.36 -9.30 0.06
N LYS A 132 13.03 -10.45 -0.12
CA LYS A 132 13.23 -11.06 -1.43
C LYS A 132 11.92 -11.49 -2.07
N ALA A 133 11.02 -12.12 -1.31
CA ALA A 133 9.71 -12.53 -1.81
C ALA A 133 8.88 -11.33 -2.29
N SER A 134 8.86 -10.23 -1.54
CA SER A 134 8.16 -9.02 -1.95
C SER A 134 8.68 -8.48 -3.28
N LEU A 135 10.01 -8.42 -3.47
CA LEU A 135 10.61 -7.98 -4.73
C LEU A 135 10.32 -8.93 -5.90
N VAL A 136 10.32 -10.24 -5.67
CA VAL A 136 9.91 -11.22 -6.69
C VAL A 136 8.47 -10.98 -7.11
N PHE A 137 7.54 -10.77 -6.18
CA PHE A 137 6.17 -10.44 -6.52
C PHE A 137 6.01 -9.08 -7.21
N MET A 138 6.84 -8.09 -6.88
CA MET A 138 6.89 -6.82 -7.62
C MET A 138 7.23 -7.06 -9.09
N LEU A 139 8.29 -7.83 -9.37
CA LEU A 139 8.68 -8.16 -10.74
C LEU A 139 7.59 -8.99 -11.44
N LEU A 140 7.06 -10.01 -10.77
CA LEU A 140 5.99 -10.87 -11.30
C LEU A 140 4.75 -10.04 -11.66
N SER A 141 4.34 -9.10 -10.82
CA SER A 141 3.13 -8.29 -11.07
C SER A 141 3.18 -7.55 -12.39
N THR A 142 4.37 -7.11 -12.82
CA THR A 142 4.54 -6.35 -14.07
C THR A 142 4.27 -7.18 -15.34
N VAL A 143 4.29 -8.52 -15.23
CA VAL A 143 3.90 -9.40 -16.35
C VAL A 143 2.48 -9.08 -16.83
N GLY A 144 1.55 -8.84 -15.89
CA GLY A 144 0.19 -8.40 -16.23
C GLY A 144 0.19 -7.10 -17.05
N VAL A 145 1.03 -6.12 -16.68
CA VAL A 145 1.12 -4.85 -17.44
C VAL A 145 1.67 -5.07 -18.84
N TRP A 146 2.71 -5.90 -18.99
CA TRP A 146 3.27 -6.21 -20.32
C TRP A 146 2.30 -6.97 -21.22
N CYS A 147 1.35 -7.72 -20.66
CA CYS A 147 0.29 -8.37 -21.42
C CYS A 147 -0.76 -7.41 -21.96
N LEU A 148 -0.91 -6.18 -21.41
CA LEU A 148 -2.00 -5.26 -21.82
C LEU A 148 -1.87 -4.78 -23.26
N GLY A 149 -0.67 -4.41 -23.69
CA GLY A 149 -0.43 -3.98 -25.07
C GLY A 149 -0.79 -5.05 -26.11
N PRO A 150 -0.20 -6.25 -26.04
CA PRO A 150 -0.59 -7.38 -26.87
C PRO A 150 -2.08 -7.72 -26.79
N ALA A 151 -2.67 -7.71 -25.59
CA ALA A 151 -4.09 -8.00 -25.42
C ALA A 151 -4.98 -7.01 -26.18
N VAL A 152 -4.68 -5.71 -26.09
CA VAL A 152 -5.42 -4.67 -26.84
C VAL A 152 -5.31 -4.89 -28.35
N ALA A 153 -4.09 -5.21 -28.83
CA ALA A 153 -3.82 -5.36 -30.25
C ALA A 153 -4.46 -6.62 -30.87
N THR A 154 -4.64 -7.69 -30.09
CA THR A 154 -5.10 -9.00 -30.62
C THR A 154 -6.55 -9.33 -30.29
N VAL A 155 -6.98 -9.12 -29.03
CA VAL A 155 -8.29 -9.57 -28.53
C VAL A 155 -9.18 -8.44 -28.00
N GLY A 156 -8.65 -7.21 -27.89
CA GLY A 156 -9.36 -6.02 -27.45
C GLY A 156 -9.49 -5.87 -25.92
N GLN A 157 -9.86 -4.64 -25.49
CA GLN A 157 -9.96 -4.27 -24.06
C GLN A 157 -11.12 -4.96 -23.32
N SER A 158 -12.14 -5.42 -24.00
CA SER A 158 -13.29 -6.13 -23.42
C SER A 158 -13.02 -7.61 -23.17
N SER A 159 -11.90 -8.15 -23.66
CA SER A 159 -11.57 -9.57 -23.54
C SER A 159 -11.28 -9.98 -22.09
N ALA A 160 -11.61 -11.22 -21.74
CA ALA A 160 -11.25 -11.81 -20.45
C ALA A 160 -9.75 -11.73 -20.18
N PHE A 161 -8.92 -11.97 -21.21
CA PHE A 161 -7.47 -11.91 -21.10
C PHE A 161 -6.98 -10.52 -20.67
N TYR A 162 -7.50 -9.45 -21.28
CA TYR A 162 -7.15 -8.07 -20.89
C TYR A 162 -7.54 -7.78 -19.43
N GLN A 163 -8.74 -8.17 -19.03
CA GLN A 163 -9.23 -7.94 -17.67
C GLN A 163 -8.44 -8.76 -16.65
N ILE A 164 -8.12 -10.02 -16.94
CA ILE A 164 -7.30 -10.89 -16.09
C ILE A 164 -5.87 -10.32 -15.97
N ALA A 165 -5.30 -9.75 -17.03
CA ALA A 165 -3.98 -9.12 -16.98
C ALA A 165 -3.94 -7.91 -16.03
N ILE A 166 -5.00 -7.10 -15.99
CA ILE A 166 -5.16 -6.02 -14.99
C ILE A 166 -5.22 -6.61 -13.58
N GLN A 167 -6.06 -7.65 -13.37
CA GLN A 167 -6.20 -8.27 -12.05
C GLN A 167 -4.90 -8.94 -11.59
N PHE A 168 -4.13 -9.52 -12.51
CA PHE A 168 -2.82 -10.09 -12.21
C PHE A 168 -1.87 -9.04 -11.64
N PHE A 169 -1.78 -7.88 -12.30
CA PHE A 169 -0.99 -6.77 -11.80
C PHE A 169 -1.47 -6.33 -10.42
N LEU A 170 -2.75 -6.01 -10.26
CA LEU A 170 -3.29 -5.49 -9.00
C LEU A 170 -3.14 -6.49 -7.85
N HIS A 171 -3.45 -7.77 -8.10
CA HIS A 171 -3.38 -8.81 -7.08
C HIS A 171 -1.96 -8.99 -6.54
N PHE A 172 -0.98 -9.18 -7.41
CA PHE A 172 0.40 -9.41 -7.00
C PHE A 172 1.09 -8.13 -6.52
N GLN A 173 0.64 -6.98 -6.98
CA GLN A 173 1.11 -5.68 -6.47
C GLN A 173 0.63 -5.45 -5.03
N PHE A 174 -0.64 -5.67 -4.73
CA PHE A 174 -1.19 -5.41 -3.39
C PHE A 174 -0.82 -6.50 -2.38
N ASN A 175 -1.10 -7.75 -2.71
CA ASN A 175 -0.94 -8.87 -1.78
C ASN A 175 0.48 -9.46 -1.79
N GLY A 176 1.16 -9.42 -2.92
CA GLY A 176 2.53 -9.92 -3.07
C GLY A 176 3.57 -8.86 -2.71
N TRP A 177 3.61 -7.74 -3.45
CA TRP A 177 4.63 -6.72 -3.26
C TRP A 177 4.39 -5.90 -1.99
N PHE A 178 3.34 -5.08 -1.95
CA PHE A 178 3.16 -4.09 -0.88
C PHE A 178 2.95 -4.73 0.49
N LEU A 179 2.07 -5.71 0.59
CA LEU A 179 1.76 -6.35 1.86
C LEU A 179 2.97 -7.10 2.44
N ILE A 180 3.66 -7.91 1.63
CA ILE A 180 4.82 -8.68 2.11
C ILE A 180 5.98 -7.74 2.44
N ALA A 181 6.17 -6.63 1.70
CA ALA A 181 7.15 -5.61 2.02
C ALA A 181 6.88 -4.93 3.37
N VAL A 182 5.63 -4.59 3.65
CA VAL A 182 5.20 -4.05 4.96
C VAL A 182 5.47 -5.06 6.07
N VAL A 183 5.14 -6.33 5.86
CA VAL A 183 5.43 -7.40 6.84
C VAL A 183 6.93 -7.57 7.04
N ALA A 184 7.76 -7.46 5.99
CA ALA A 184 9.22 -7.50 6.12
C ALA A 184 9.77 -6.37 7.02
N VAL A 185 9.27 -5.14 6.82
CA VAL A 185 9.63 -3.99 7.68
C VAL A 185 9.12 -4.19 9.10
N LEU A 186 7.90 -4.70 9.29
CA LEU A 186 7.36 -5.01 10.62
C LEU A 186 8.22 -6.04 11.35
N PHE A 187 8.59 -7.14 10.70
CA PHE A 187 9.43 -8.19 11.28
C PHE A 187 10.83 -7.69 11.62
N HIS A 188 11.39 -6.81 10.79
CA HIS A 188 12.63 -6.12 11.12
C HIS A 188 12.50 -5.27 12.41
N LYS A 189 11.45 -4.48 12.54
CA LYS A 189 11.20 -3.64 13.72
C LYS A 189 10.90 -4.45 14.98
N LEU A 190 10.27 -5.60 14.84
CA LEU A 190 10.06 -6.56 15.92
C LEU A 190 11.32 -7.36 16.27
N LYS A 191 12.41 -7.22 15.47
CA LYS A 191 13.66 -8.00 15.61
C LYS A 191 13.42 -9.51 15.65
N LEU A 192 12.48 -9.98 14.83
CA LEU A 192 12.13 -11.39 14.78
C LEU A 192 13.32 -12.22 14.28
N LYS A 193 13.65 -13.26 15.04
CA LYS A 193 14.66 -14.25 14.66
C LYS A 193 13.99 -15.45 14.01
N ASP A 194 14.81 -16.30 13.39
CA ASP A 194 14.35 -17.57 12.84
C ASP A 194 13.77 -18.46 13.95
N SER A 195 12.70 -19.16 13.62
CA SER A 195 11.98 -20.05 14.53
C SER A 195 11.22 -21.11 13.76
N GLU A 196 10.83 -22.19 14.42
CA GLU A 196 10.00 -23.27 13.83
C GLU A 196 8.66 -22.75 13.27
N GLN A 197 8.16 -21.62 13.79
CA GLN A 197 6.91 -20.99 13.35
C GLN A 197 7.07 -20.22 12.02
N PHE A 198 8.30 -19.80 11.67
CA PHE A 198 8.51 -18.92 10.52
C PHE A 198 8.35 -19.67 9.20
N GLN A 199 8.91 -20.85 9.07
CA GLN A 199 8.84 -21.62 7.81
C GLN A 199 7.40 -21.97 7.40
N PRO A 200 6.52 -22.47 8.30
CA PRO A 200 5.09 -22.61 7.98
C PRO A 200 4.43 -21.28 7.60
N PHE A 201 4.66 -20.22 8.36
CA PHE A 201 4.13 -18.90 8.02
C PHE A 201 4.51 -18.48 6.61
N TYR A 202 5.80 -18.53 6.28
CA TYR A 202 6.32 -18.08 5.00
C TYR A 202 5.74 -18.88 3.83
N LYS A 203 5.75 -20.21 3.91
CA LYS A 203 5.21 -21.09 2.87
C LYS A 203 3.71 -20.85 2.66
N LEU A 204 2.93 -20.79 3.74
CA LEU A 204 1.50 -20.53 3.68
C LEU A 204 1.20 -19.15 3.08
N LEU A 205 1.95 -18.11 3.46
CA LEU A 205 1.81 -16.77 2.92
C LEU A 205 2.06 -16.72 1.40
N ILE A 206 3.16 -17.33 0.93
CA ILE A 206 3.51 -17.33 -0.50
C ILE A 206 2.50 -18.11 -1.32
N VAL A 207 2.18 -19.33 -0.90
CA VAL A 207 1.27 -20.22 -1.65
C VAL A 207 -0.15 -19.65 -1.65
N SER A 208 -0.63 -19.13 -0.51
CA SER A 208 -1.95 -18.47 -0.46
C SER A 208 -2.03 -17.24 -1.36
N THR A 209 -0.95 -16.44 -1.43
CA THR A 209 -0.91 -15.28 -2.33
C THR A 209 -1.05 -15.69 -3.80
N VAL A 210 -0.48 -16.82 -4.20
CA VAL A 210 -0.63 -17.33 -5.58
C VAL A 210 -2.04 -17.86 -5.81
N PHE A 211 -2.56 -18.70 -4.92
CA PHE A 211 -3.83 -19.40 -5.13
C PHE A 211 -5.05 -18.50 -5.03
N THR A 212 -5.02 -17.47 -4.19
CA THR A 212 -6.12 -16.49 -4.08
C THR A 212 -6.26 -15.60 -5.33
N PHE A 213 -5.31 -15.62 -6.27
CA PHE A 213 -5.47 -15.02 -7.59
C PHE A 213 -6.54 -15.72 -8.43
N ALA A 214 -6.85 -16.98 -8.16
CA ALA A 214 -7.91 -17.69 -8.88
C ALA A 214 -9.28 -17.01 -8.78
N TRP A 215 -9.55 -16.25 -7.68
CA TRP A 215 -10.82 -15.56 -7.51
C TRP A 215 -11.05 -14.44 -8.55
N PRO A 216 -10.17 -13.44 -8.72
CA PRO A 216 -10.35 -12.45 -9.78
C PRO A 216 -10.28 -13.05 -11.20
N VAL A 217 -9.60 -14.18 -11.42
CA VAL A 217 -9.64 -14.90 -12.70
C VAL A 217 -11.04 -15.43 -12.96
N HIS A 218 -11.69 -16.01 -11.93
CA HIS A 218 -13.06 -16.55 -12.03
C HIS A 218 -14.09 -15.50 -12.48
N TRP A 219 -13.89 -14.22 -12.15
CA TRP A 219 -14.79 -13.15 -12.55
C TRP A 219 -14.88 -12.96 -14.07
N PHE A 220 -13.81 -13.25 -14.82
CA PHE A 220 -13.71 -13.01 -16.26
C PHE A 220 -13.63 -14.29 -17.09
N ALA A 221 -13.23 -15.38 -16.46
CA ALA A 221 -13.19 -16.73 -17.04
C ALA A 221 -13.77 -17.72 -16.03
N PRO A 222 -15.11 -17.76 -15.84
CA PRO A 222 -15.74 -18.55 -14.78
C PRO A 222 -15.53 -20.06 -15.00
N HIS A 223 -14.96 -20.71 -14.01
CA HIS A 223 -14.78 -22.16 -13.96
C HIS A 223 -14.76 -22.64 -12.51
N ASN A 224 -15.48 -23.73 -12.22
CA ASN A 224 -15.63 -24.23 -10.84
C ASN A 224 -14.29 -24.57 -10.16
N SER A 225 -13.29 -25.07 -10.90
CA SER A 225 -11.97 -25.36 -10.34
C SER A 225 -11.30 -24.13 -9.73
N LEU A 226 -11.54 -22.93 -10.28
CA LEU A 226 -10.99 -21.67 -9.77
C LEU A 226 -11.55 -21.32 -8.39
N LEU A 227 -12.80 -21.66 -8.11
CA LEU A 227 -13.39 -21.49 -6.78
C LEU A 227 -12.73 -22.43 -5.77
N TRP A 228 -12.47 -23.69 -6.14
CA TRP A 228 -11.75 -24.62 -5.26
C TRP A 228 -10.30 -24.19 -5.01
N ILE A 229 -9.60 -23.73 -6.05
CA ILE A 229 -8.22 -23.20 -5.93
C ILE A 229 -8.20 -21.98 -5.01
N ASN A 230 -9.13 -21.03 -5.22
CA ASN A 230 -9.27 -19.89 -4.31
C ASN A 230 -9.59 -20.33 -2.89
N GLY A 231 -10.54 -21.26 -2.72
CA GLY A 231 -10.93 -21.78 -1.41
C GLY A 231 -9.75 -22.38 -0.65
N PHE A 232 -8.95 -23.19 -1.31
CA PHE A 232 -7.72 -23.71 -0.72
C PHE A 232 -6.73 -22.59 -0.39
N GLY A 233 -6.56 -21.61 -1.29
CA GLY A 233 -5.72 -20.43 -1.05
C GLY A 233 -6.15 -19.64 0.19
N VAL A 234 -7.46 -19.44 0.37
CA VAL A 234 -8.02 -18.74 1.55
C VAL A 234 -7.76 -19.53 2.84
N LEU A 235 -7.92 -20.85 2.83
CA LEU A 235 -7.60 -21.68 4.01
C LEU A 235 -6.12 -21.58 4.38
N LEU A 236 -5.22 -21.60 3.40
CA LEU A 236 -3.79 -21.37 3.62
C LEU A 236 -3.52 -19.97 4.18
N GLN A 237 -4.27 -18.96 3.75
CA GLN A 237 -4.13 -17.58 4.23
C GLN A 237 -4.57 -17.45 5.70
N VAL A 238 -5.63 -18.13 6.10
CA VAL A 238 -6.05 -18.21 7.52
C VAL A 238 -4.97 -18.91 8.35
N GLY A 239 -4.38 -19.99 7.82
CA GLY A 239 -3.22 -20.64 8.45
C GLY A 239 -2.02 -19.71 8.58
N ALA A 240 -1.72 -18.91 7.54
CA ALA A 240 -0.67 -17.91 7.58
C ALA A 240 -0.96 -16.85 8.67
N LEU A 241 -2.21 -16.37 8.80
CA LEU A 241 -2.62 -15.45 9.86
C LEU A 241 -2.40 -16.02 11.27
N PHE A 242 -2.69 -17.31 11.46
CA PHE A 242 -2.45 -17.99 12.73
C PHE A 242 -0.97 -18.01 13.10
N TYR A 243 -0.09 -18.36 12.16
CA TYR A 243 1.36 -18.32 12.41
C TYR A 243 1.90 -16.91 12.54
N PHE A 244 1.36 -15.95 11.78
CA PHE A 244 1.66 -14.53 11.95
C PHE A 244 1.38 -14.05 13.38
N TYR A 245 0.21 -14.40 13.91
CA TYR A 245 -0.16 -14.07 15.29
C TYR A 245 0.83 -14.68 16.30
N LYS A 246 1.19 -15.96 16.13
CA LYS A 246 2.17 -16.63 17.02
C LYS A 246 3.54 -15.95 16.99
N LEU A 247 3.99 -15.50 15.81
CA LEU A 247 5.28 -14.82 15.63
C LEU A 247 5.26 -13.39 16.20
N VAL A 248 4.19 -12.66 15.97
CA VAL A 248 4.12 -11.24 16.29
C VAL A 248 3.76 -11.01 17.75
N LYS A 249 2.82 -11.75 18.34
CA LYS A 249 2.30 -11.54 19.70
C LYS A 249 3.39 -11.41 20.77
N PRO A 250 4.41 -12.28 20.86
CA PRO A 250 5.43 -12.18 21.90
C PRO A 250 6.30 -10.91 21.79
N ALA A 251 6.65 -10.51 20.58
CA ALA A 251 7.53 -9.38 20.29
C ALA A 251 6.78 -8.04 20.26
N PHE A 252 5.48 -8.05 19.92
CA PHE A 252 4.68 -6.86 19.74
C PHE A 252 4.50 -6.07 21.04
N GLY A 253 4.26 -6.77 22.16
CA GLY A 253 4.15 -6.14 23.48
C GLY A 253 5.41 -5.34 23.86
N VAL A 254 6.59 -5.87 23.52
CA VAL A 254 7.87 -5.19 23.72
C VAL A 254 7.99 -3.96 22.81
N LEU A 255 7.63 -4.09 21.53
CA LEU A 255 7.68 -2.99 20.56
C LEU A 255 6.82 -1.79 21.02
N ILE A 256 5.61 -2.04 21.54
CA ILE A 256 4.64 -0.97 21.85
C ILE A 256 4.73 -0.45 23.29
N LYS A 257 5.44 -1.14 24.20
CA LYS A 257 5.43 -0.86 25.65
C LYS A 257 5.69 0.63 25.97
N ASN A 258 6.70 1.19 25.33
CA ASN A 258 7.16 2.57 25.57
C ASN A 258 6.76 3.54 24.44
N GLN A 259 5.81 3.15 23.58
CA GLN A 259 5.37 3.99 22.48
C GLN A 259 4.23 4.93 22.92
N SER A 260 4.13 6.07 22.24
CA SER A 260 3.01 7.00 22.44
C SER A 260 1.65 6.38 22.06
N SER A 261 0.57 6.92 22.59
CA SER A 261 -0.79 6.45 22.31
C SER A 261 -1.11 6.47 20.82
N ILE A 262 -0.60 7.46 20.07
CA ILE A 262 -0.84 7.55 18.63
C ILE A 262 -0.11 6.47 17.83
N VAL A 263 1.09 6.06 18.23
CA VAL A 263 1.81 4.93 17.62
C VAL A 263 1.05 3.63 17.90
N LYS A 264 0.58 3.43 19.14
CA LYS A 264 -0.25 2.27 19.51
C LYS A 264 -1.54 2.21 18.71
N LEU A 265 -2.21 3.37 18.55
CA LEU A 265 -3.41 3.49 17.74
C LEU A 265 -3.16 3.05 16.28
N MET A 266 -2.10 3.55 15.65
CA MET A 266 -1.81 3.25 14.24
C MET A 266 -1.42 1.78 14.02
N TYR A 267 -0.66 1.17 14.92
CA TYR A 267 -0.41 -0.27 14.85
C TYR A 267 -1.68 -1.10 15.09
N GLY A 268 -2.49 -0.74 16.09
CA GLY A 268 -3.75 -1.42 16.36
C GLY A 268 -4.72 -1.33 15.18
N PHE A 269 -4.84 -0.14 14.60
CA PHE A 269 -5.64 0.12 13.40
C PHE A 269 -5.17 -0.74 12.22
N ALA A 270 -3.87 -0.73 11.89
CA ALA A 270 -3.33 -1.50 10.79
C ALA A 270 -3.50 -3.03 10.98
N LEU A 271 -3.27 -3.54 12.19
CA LEU A 271 -3.46 -4.95 12.52
C LEU A 271 -4.94 -5.35 12.45
N LEU A 272 -5.85 -4.52 12.95
CA LEU A 272 -7.30 -4.76 12.85
C LEU A 272 -7.73 -4.81 11.38
N CYS A 273 -7.28 -3.86 10.56
CA CYS A 273 -7.56 -3.85 9.12
C CYS A 273 -6.96 -5.08 8.42
N PHE A 274 -5.78 -5.55 8.84
CA PHE A 274 -5.17 -6.76 8.29
C PHE A 274 -6.00 -8.02 8.60
N VAL A 275 -6.48 -8.17 9.84
CA VAL A 275 -7.37 -9.26 10.21
C VAL A 275 -8.69 -9.16 9.45
N LEU A 276 -9.30 -7.97 9.40
CA LEU A 276 -10.56 -7.73 8.69
C LEU A 276 -10.44 -8.04 7.20
N LYS A 277 -9.31 -7.67 6.56
CA LYS A 277 -9.04 -8.03 5.17
C LYS A 277 -9.11 -9.55 4.95
N ILE A 278 -8.50 -10.33 5.82
CA ILE A 278 -8.50 -11.81 5.69
C ILE A 278 -9.89 -12.39 5.97
N VAL A 279 -10.60 -11.85 6.95
CA VAL A 279 -11.99 -12.25 7.24
C VAL A 279 -12.90 -11.98 6.05
N LEU A 280 -12.85 -10.77 5.46
CA LEU A 280 -13.65 -10.44 4.27
C LEU A 280 -13.24 -11.28 3.05
N GLN A 281 -11.96 -11.57 2.90
CA GLN A 281 -11.51 -12.47 1.84
C GLN A 281 -12.02 -13.90 2.05
N SER A 282 -12.15 -14.36 3.30
CA SER A 282 -12.75 -15.66 3.62
C SER A 282 -14.24 -15.73 3.27
N ALA A 283 -14.93 -14.59 3.25
CA ALA A 283 -16.31 -14.53 2.78
C ALA A 283 -16.46 -14.88 1.28
N SER A 284 -15.38 -14.78 0.49
CA SER A 284 -15.36 -15.21 -0.93
C SER A 284 -15.55 -16.72 -1.11
N LEU A 285 -15.48 -17.51 -0.03
CA LEU A 285 -15.78 -18.95 -0.06
C LEU A 285 -17.27 -19.24 -0.31
N PHE A 286 -18.13 -18.23 -0.07
CA PHE A 286 -19.57 -18.34 -0.31
C PHE A 286 -19.88 -17.79 -1.70
N PRO A 287 -20.44 -18.59 -2.64
CA PRO A 287 -20.71 -18.16 -4.02
C PRO A 287 -21.61 -16.92 -4.10
N GLU A 288 -22.61 -16.82 -3.21
CA GLU A 288 -23.54 -15.68 -3.15
C GLU A 288 -22.80 -14.38 -2.81
N VAL A 289 -21.85 -14.43 -1.85
CA VAL A 289 -21.02 -13.28 -1.48
C VAL A 289 -20.07 -12.92 -2.60
N SER A 290 -19.48 -13.90 -3.27
CA SER A 290 -18.61 -13.67 -4.43
C SER A 290 -19.36 -12.92 -5.55
N THR A 291 -20.59 -13.35 -5.87
CA THR A 291 -21.46 -12.72 -6.85
C THR A 291 -21.85 -11.30 -6.42
N MET A 292 -22.26 -11.13 -5.16
CA MET A 292 -22.58 -9.82 -4.58
C MET A 292 -21.43 -8.83 -4.72
N VAL A 293 -20.21 -9.24 -4.39
CA VAL A 293 -19.01 -8.38 -4.46
C VAL A 293 -18.70 -8.00 -5.91
N PHE A 294 -18.77 -8.96 -6.84
CA PHE A 294 -18.49 -8.70 -8.26
C PHE A 294 -19.49 -7.74 -8.88
N GLN A 295 -20.78 -7.88 -8.56
CA GLN A 295 -21.84 -7.02 -9.09
C GLN A 295 -21.85 -5.61 -8.48
N ASN A 296 -21.34 -5.43 -7.26
CA ASN A 296 -21.41 -4.16 -6.55
C ASN A 296 -20.02 -3.54 -6.34
N ARG A 297 -19.69 -2.58 -7.20
CA ARG A 297 -18.40 -1.87 -7.22
C ARG A 297 -18.00 -1.28 -5.84
N ASN A 298 -18.97 -0.94 -5.01
CA ASN A 298 -18.74 -0.39 -3.66
C ASN A 298 -17.91 -1.32 -2.79
N PHE A 299 -18.19 -2.63 -2.83
CA PHE A 299 -17.41 -3.62 -2.06
C PHE A 299 -15.97 -3.76 -2.59
N ILE A 300 -15.79 -3.70 -3.92
CA ILE A 300 -14.45 -3.74 -4.53
C ILE A 300 -13.65 -2.52 -4.10
N ILE A 301 -14.23 -1.32 -4.17
CA ILE A 301 -13.58 -0.07 -3.74
C ILE A 301 -13.25 -0.14 -2.26
N GLY A 302 -14.19 -0.56 -1.41
CA GLY A 302 -13.96 -0.72 0.04
C GLY A 302 -12.82 -1.70 0.32
N PHE A 303 -12.78 -2.87 -0.32
CA PHE A 303 -11.72 -3.84 -0.11
C PHE A 303 -10.34 -3.34 -0.56
N ILE A 304 -10.26 -2.55 -1.64
CA ILE A 304 -9.03 -1.90 -2.09
C ILE A 304 -8.59 -0.86 -1.04
N HIS A 305 -9.51 -0.01 -0.56
CA HIS A 305 -9.20 0.99 0.47
C HIS A 305 -8.83 0.34 1.80
N LEU A 306 -9.52 -0.71 2.23
CA LEU A 306 -9.14 -1.48 3.40
C LEU A 306 -7.69 -1.99 3.30
N THR A 307 -7.29 -2.49 2.15
CA THR A 307 -5.93 -2.97 1.92
C THR A 307 -4.92 -1.83 1.86
N MET A 308 -5.20 -0.77 1.08
CA MET A 308 -4.23 0.29 0.78
C MET A 308 -4.15 1.35 1.89
N LEU A 309 -5.30 1.81 2.41
CA LEU A 309 -5.36 2.84 3.45
C LEU A 309 -5.31 2.22 4.84
N GLY A 310 -6.12 1.17 5.07
CA GLY A 310 -6.20 0.52 6.38
C GLY A 310 -4.93 -0.24 6.73
N VAL A 311 -4.57 -1.23 5.92
CA VAL A 311 -3.42 -2.09 6.23
C VAL A 311 -2.11 -1.40 5.88
N ILE A 312 -1.86 -1.12 4.60
CA ILE A 312 -0.55 -0.69 4.12
C ILE A 312 -0.21 0.70 4.65
N SER A 313 -1.07 1.71 4.42
CA SER A 313 -0.80 3.06 4.91
C SER A 313 -0.84 3.15 6.43
N GLY A 314 -1.68 2.37 7.12
CA GLY A 314 -1.69 2.26 8.57
C GLY A 314 -0.33 1.83 9.13
N PHE A 315 0.28 0.77 8.59
CA PHE A 315 1.63 0.36 8.97
C PHE A 315 2.69 1.38 8.56
N LEU A 316 2.62 1.96 7.36
CA LEU A 316 3.56 2.97 6.92
C LEU A 316 3.56 4.18 7.87
N PHE A 317 2.39 4.64 8.30
CA PHE A 317 2.28 5.69 9.32
C PHE A 317 2.86 5.24 10.67
N ALA A 318 2.55 4.02 11.13
CA ALA A 318 3.11 3.50 12.37
C ALA A 318 4.65 3.45 12.33
N PHE A 319 5.24 3.06 11.20
CA PHE A 319 6.69 3.06 11.01
C PHE A 319 7.28 4.47 11.00
N LEU A 320 6.63 5.41 10.32
CA LEU A 320 7.06 6.82 10.28
C LEU A 320 7.01 7.48 11.65
N LEU A 321 5.95 7.24 12.41
CA LEU A 321 5.75 7.79 13.76
C LEU A 321 6.84 7.38 14.76
N GLN A 322 7.55 6.29 14.48
CA GLN A 322 8.69 5.82 15.30
C GLN A 322 10.04 6.39 14.85
N THR A 323 10.05 7.34 13.93
CA THR A 323 11.28 8.01 13.48
C THR A 323 11.46 9.37 14.15
N ASP A 324 12.71 9.82 14.23
CA ASP A 324 13.05 11.16 14.78
C ASP A 324 12.53 12.33 13.92
N LEU A 325 11.94 12.04 12.75
CA LEU A 325 11.36 13.04 11.87
C LEU A 325 10.06 13.64 12.39
N ILE A 326 9.42 12.98 13.37
CA ILE A 326 8.07 13.30 13.80
C ILE A 326 8.03 13.59 15.29
N LYS A 327 7.65 14.83 15.61
CA LYS A 327 7.41 15.25 16.99
C LYS A 327 5.97 14.94 17.40
N GLN A 328 5.82 14.40 18.59
CA GLN A 328 4.50 14.18 19.21
C GLN A 328 3.88 15.52 19.57
N THR A 329 2.77 15.86 18.91
CA THR A 329 2.03 17.12 19.09
C THR A 329 0.53 16.87 19.06
N LYS A 330 -0.26 17.81 19.62
CA LYS A 330 -1.73 17.74 19.51
C LYS A 330 -2.21 17.72 18.04
N LEU A 331 -1.52 18.46 17.16
CA LEU A 331 -1.81 18.47 15.72
C LEU A 331 -1.59 17.07 15.10
N LEU A 332 -0.56 16.33 15.54
CA LEU A 332 -0.32 14.96 15.08
C LEU A 332 -1.47 14.03 15.48
N THR A 333 -1.88 14.10 16.74
CA THR A 333 -3.02 13.30 17.24
C THR A 333 -4.27 13.61 16.46
N PHE A 334 -4.60 14.90 16.29
CA PHE A 334 -5.72 15.35 15.48
C PHE A 334 -5.65 14.82 14.03
N GLY A 335 -4.49 14.97 13.37
CA GLY A 335 -4.32 14.51 11.99
C GLY A 335 -4.49 13.01 11.83
N MET A 336 -3.88 12.20 12.72
CA MET A 336 -3.99 10.74 12.65
C MET A 336 -5.40 10.25 13.02
N THR A 337 -6.05 10.84 14.02
CA THR A 337 -7.44 10.50 14.35
C THR A 337 -8.40 10.90 13.24
N SER A 338 -8.20 12.06 12.59
CA SER A 338 -8.98 12.47 11.41
C SER A 338 -8.83 11.47 10.26
N PHE A 339 -7.61 11.01 9.98
CA PHE A 339 -7.36 10.01 8.94
C PHE A 339 -8.08 8.69 9.24
N VAL A 340 -7.96 8.16 10.47
CA VAL A 340 -8.62 6.91 10.88
C VAL A 340 -10.13 7.05 10.84
N LEU A 341 -10.68 8.16 11.35
CA LEU A 341 -12.11 8.42 11.33
C LEU A 341 -12.64 8.55 9.88
N GLY A 342 -11.95 9.31 9.03
CA GLY A 342 -12.32 9.45 7.63
C GLY A 342 -12.33 8.10 6.90
N PHE A 343 -11.32 7.26 7.16
CA PHE A 343 -11.29 5.89 6.64
C PHE A 343 -12.51 5.09 7.13
N ILE A 344 -12.78 5.02 8.44
CA ILE A 344 -13.89 4.24 8.98
C ILE A 344 -15.23 4.71 8.41
N LEU A 345 -15.48 6.02 8.39
CA LEU A 345 -16.73 6.56 7.86
C LEU A 345 -16.91 6.21 6.39
N THR A 346 -15.88 6.37 5.56
CA THR A 346 -15.97 6.06 4.14
C THR A 346 -16.19 4.57 3.88
N GLU A 347 -15.53 3.67 4.62
CA GLU A 347 -15.72 2.22 4.49
C GLU A 347 -17.13 1.79 4.93
N VAL A 348 -17.65 2.33 6.03
CA VAL A 348 -19.00 2.05 6.50
C VAL A 348 -20.06 2.51 5.49
N ILE A 349 -19.90 3.73 4.92
CA ILE A 349 -20.83 4.25 3.92
C ILE A 349 -20.82 3.39 2.64
N LEU A 350 -19.60 2.99 2.17
CA LEU A 350 -19.47 2.11 1.02
C LEU A 350 -20.10 0.74 1.26
N ALA A 351 -19.90 0.16 2.45
CA ALA A 351 -20.47 -1.13 2.82
C ALA A 351 -22.01 -1.06 2.89
N ILE A 352 -22.57 -0.06 3.59
CA ILE A 352 -24.03 0.15 3.67
C ILE A 352 -24.62 0.30 2.27
N GLN A 353 -24.04 1.15 1.42
CA GLN A 353 -24.57 1.35 0.06
C GLN A 353 -24.45 0.08 -0.79
N GLY A 354 -23.39 -0.70 -0.64
CA GLY A 354 -23.24 -1.98 -1.31
C GLY A 354 -24.33 -2.98 -0.90
N VAL A 355 -24.66 -3.04 0.40
CA VAL A 355 -25.75 -3.88 0.94
C VAL A 355 -27.12 -3.40 0.43
N LEU A 356 -27.38 -2.10 0.40
CA LEU A 356 -28.64 -1.55 -0.12
C LEU A 356 -28.83 -1.90 -1.60
N PHE A 357 -27.77 -1.80 -2.40
CA PHE A 357 -27.83 -2.21 -3.81
C PHE A 357 -28.09 -3.71 -3.98
N TYR A 358 -27.45 -4.54 -3.17
CA TYR A 358 -27.65 -5.99 -3.20
C TYR A 358 -29.11 -6.39 -2.92
N PHE A 359 -29.76 -5.71 -1.98
CA PHE A 359 -31.16 -5.95 -1.66
C PHE A 359 -32.16 -5.16 -2.52
N GLY A 360 -31.70 -4.49 -3.59
CA GLY A 360 -32.55 -3.72 -4.50
C GLY A 360 -33.20 -2.47 -3.90
N GLN A 361 -32.67 -1.99 -2.76
CA GLN A 361 -33.24 -0.81 -2.06
C GLN A 361 -32.78 0.53 -2.66
N GLY A 362 -31.93 0.49 -3.71
CA GLY A 362 -31.51 1.68 -4.44
C GLY A 362 -30.45 2.51 -3.71
N LEU A 363 -30.40 3.80 -4.04
CA LEU A 363 -29.40 4.73 -3.53
C LEU A 363 -29.82 5.30 -2.19
N MET A 364 -28.91 5.27 -1.22
CA MET A 364 -29.09 5.92 0.09
C MET A 364 -29.30 7.44 -0.08
N PRO A 365 -30.23 8.08 0.65
CA PRO A 365 -30.39 9.54 0.58
C PRO A 365 -29.08 10.28 0.80
N ASN A 366 -28.78 11.24 -0.07
CA ASN A 366 -27.56 12.05 -0.02
C ASN A 366 -26.23 11.26 -0.02
N TYR A 367 -26.22 10.01 -0.51
CA TYR A 367 -25.05 9.11 -0.50
C TYR A 367 -23.78 9.79 -0.95
N TYR A 368 -23.79 10.40 -2.15
CA TYR A 368 -22.59 11.01 -2.72
C TYR A 368 -22.06 12.19 -1.89
N LEU A 369 -22.96 13.02 -1.36
CA LEU A 369 -22.59 14.15 -0.51
C LEU A 369 -21.99 13.68 0.82
N ILE A 370 -22.62 12.72 1.49
CA ILE A 370 -22.15 12.17 2.76
C ILE A 370 -20.77 11.49 2.56
N LEU A 371 -20.62 10.72 1.50
CA LEU A 371 -19.36 10.07 1.16
C LEU A 371 -18.25 11.10 0.85
N PHE A 372 -18.57 12.17 0.11
CA PHE A 372 -17.65 13.27 -0.18
C PHE A 372 -17.20 13.98 1.11
N LEU A 373 -18.14 14.42 1.97
CA LEU A 373 -17.84 15.11 3.20
C LEU A 373 -17.00 14.25 4.16
N SER A 374 -17.33 12.98 4.31
CA SER A 374 -16.55 12.03 5.12
C SER A 374 -15.12 11.86 4.61
N SER A 375 -14.92 11.95 3.29
CA SER A 375 -13.63 11.80 2.64
C SER A 375 -12.68 12.98 2.83
N ILE A 376 -13.19 14.17 3.18
CA ILE A 376 -12.37 15.37 3.48
C ILE A 376 -11.39 15.09 4.63
N LEU A 377 -11.77 14.24 5.56
CA LEU A 377 -10.95 13.90 6.73
C LEU A 377 -9.62 13.20 6.34
N LEU A 378 -9.57 12.51 5.19
CA LEU A 378 -8.36 11.82 4.73
C LEU A 378 -7.26 12.82 4.34
N PRO A 379 -7.44 13.72 3.34
CA PRO A 379 -6.43 14.72 3.01
C PRO A 379 -6.15 15.67 4.18
N LEU A 380 -7.13 15.99 5.03
CA LEU A 380 -6.92 16.77 6.23
C LEU A 380 -5.90 16.11 7.17
N GLY A 381 -6.08 14.82 7.45
CA GLY A 381 -5.15 14.05 8.28
C GLY A 381 -3.74 13.99 7.72
N ILE A 382 -3.61 13.72 6.41
CA ILE A 382 -2.32 13.67 5.71
C ILE A 382 -1.65 15.06 5.70
N GLY A 383 -2.42 16.12 5.46
CA GLY A 383 -1.94 17.51 5.47
C GLY A 383 -1.38 17.93 6.83
N CYS A 384 -2.06 17.58 7.93
CA CYS A 384 -1.53 17.79 9.28
C CYS A 384 -0.18 17.10 9.49
N PHE A 385 -0.04 15.88 8.99
CA PHE A 385 1.19 15.11 9.09
C PHE A 385 2.34 15.74 8.32
N ILE A 386 2.10 16.22 7.09
CA ILE A 386 3.06 16.97 6.28
C ILE A 386 3.52 18.24 7.02
N LEU A 387 2.58 19.03 7.55
CA LEU A 387 2.89 20.28 8.28
C LEU A 387 3.81 20.05 9.49
N ILE A 388 3.63 18.94 10.21
CA ILE A 388 4.47 18.60 11.35
C ILE A 388 5.90 18.30 10.90
N ILE A 389 6.05 17.47 9.85
CA ILE A 389 7.38 17.14 9.33
C ILE A 389 8.08 18.39 8.79
N LEU A 390 7.36 19.30 8.11
CA LEU A 390 7.92 20.55 7.62
C LEU A 390 8.46 21.41 8.77
N LYS A 391 7.70 21.53 9.87
CA LYS A 391 8.09 22.32 11.07
C LYS A 391 9.18 21.68 11.90
N THR A 392 9.44 20.38 11.78
CA THR A 392 10.54 19.73 12.49
C THR A 392 11.87 20.17 11.90
N LYS A 393 12.66 20.97 12.66
CA LYS A 393 14.01 21.38 12.27
C LYS A 393 14.89 20.12 12.10
N ASN A 394 15.72 20.11 11.06
CA ASN A 394 16.75 19.09 10.93
C ASN A 394 17.73 19.29 12.10
N HIS A 395 17.71 18.41 13.11
CA HIS A 395 18.84 18.24 13.98
C HIS A 395 19.94 17.56 13.16
N VAL A 396 20.66 18.35 12.37
CA VAL A 396 21.99 17.95 11.89
C VAL A 396 22.82 17.79 13.16
N ALA A 397 23.30 16.60 13.40
CA ALA A 397 24.19 16.28 14.50
C ALA A 397 25.37 17.27 14.50
N LYS A 398 25.32 18.29 15.37
CA LYS A 398 26.50 18.94 15.90
C LYS A 398 27.08 18.01 16.97
N THR A 399 27.68 16.93 16.52
CA THR A 399 28.52 16.07 17.34
C THR A 399 29.71 15.67 16.49
N ILE A 400 30.58 16.63 16.23
CA ILE A 400 31.99 16.40 15.85
C ILE A 400 32.73 17.66 16.32
N GLU A 401 33.80 17.36 17.11
CA GLU A 401 34.91 18.21 17.51
C GLU A 401 34.78 18.96 18.85
N ALA A 402 34.99 18.18 19.92
CA ALA A 402 35.86 18.69 20.97
C ALA A 402 37.32 18.33 20.59
N PRO A 403 38.24 19.31 20.46
CA PRO A 403 39.65 19.01 20.20
C PRO A 403 40.22 18.32 21.43
N GLN A 404 40.76 17.11 21.23
CA GLN A 404 41.62 16.49 22.24
C GLN A 404 42.86 17.37 22.40
N SER A 405 42.94 18.07 23.52
CA SER A 405 44.18 18.71 23.98
C SER A 405 45.23 17.63 24.28
N PHE A 406 46.19 17.51 23.39
CA PHE A 406 47.40 16.78 23.70
C PHE A 406 48.18 17.52 24.82
N THR A 407 48.12 17.00 26.01
CA THR A 407 49.07 17.33 27.06
C THR A 407 50.38 16.56 26.80
N THR A 408 51.37 17.27 26.31
CA THR A 408 52.78 16.83 26.32
C THR A 408 53.28 16.72 27.74
N PHE A 409 53.56 15.50 28.18
CA PHE A 409 54.44 15.28 29.35
C PHE A 409 55.89 15.27 28.90
N LYS A 410 56.69 16.13 29.54
CA LYS A 410 58.16 16.12 29.52
C LYS A 410 58.70 14.89 30.25
#